data_0028fa4f7056a2c7f2468bf604ae8516
#
_entry.id   0028fa4f7056a2c7f2468bf604ae8516
#
_cell.length_a   1.000
_cell.length_b   1.000
_cell.length_c   1.000
_cell.angle_alpha   90.00
_cell.angle_beta   90.00
_cell.angle_gamma   90.00
#
_symmetry.space_group_name_H-M   'P 1'
#
loop_
_entity.id
_entity.type
_entity.pdbx_description
1 polymer ?
#
loop_
_entity_poly.entity_id
_entity_poly.type
_entity_poly.pdbx_seq_one_letter_code
_entity_poly.pdbx_strand_id
1 'polypeptide(L)'
;ISLGRLGFLSQGIDNEIHSIIEAISNNEFYTEERLMLTSIDRIALNDSLSKMIALRHKVALNAGFENFRDYKFKSLCRFDYTKDDCFSFHSAIQKTIPPILSELNKVRKQKLQLSSLRPWDTEVDPDQLAPLKPFKNTDDFVAKTIECFTEIRPYYGQCLKKLSDNGYWDLESRVGKAPGGYNNPLYESNVPFIFMNAAGSLHDVETLVHEGGHAIHSIISADLPLVEFKDLPSEVAELASMSMELISMEHWHVFFPNENDLKRAKKSQLESVLSVLPWIAIVDKFQHWLYENPTHTADERENQWLRIVKEFESENGVDWSGLEQIRRCTWQKQLHIYEVPFYYIEYGFAQLGAIAMWKQYKEKPEVALDNYEAFMKLGYTKPIPEIYKAAGIEFSFSEEYV
;
A
#
# COMPACT_ATOMS: atom_id res chain seq x y z
N ILE A 1 -22.68 3.45 -4.36
CA ILE A 1 -23.48 2.41 -5.05
C ILE A 1 -22.58 1.21 -5.21
N SER A 2 -22.68 0.50 -4.40
CA SER A 2 -22.49 -0.75 -3.65
C SER A 2 -21.85 -1.85 -4.48
N LEU A 3 -20.84 -2.41 -3.90
CA LEU A 3 -20.29 -3.77 -4.11
C LEU A 3 -21.35 -4.88 -4.34
N GLY A 4 -22.63 -4.60 -4.10
CA GLY A 4 -23.74 -5.54 -4.31
C GLY A 4 -24.07 -5.85 -5.79
N ARG A 5 -23.58 -5.08 -6.78
CA ARG A 5 -23.76 -5.42 -8.21
C ARG A 5 -22.58 -6.21 -8.80
N LEU A 6 -21.42 -6.16 -8.16
CA LEU A 6 -20.31 -7.10 -8.44
C LEU A 6 -20.62 -8.49 -7.91
N GLY A 7 -21.46 -8.63 -6.89
CA GLY A 7 -21.86 -9.91 -6.29
C GLY A 7 -22.70 -10.84 -7.21
N PHE A 8 -23.35 -10.32 -8.26
CA PHE A 8 -24.10 -11.15 -9.21
C PHE A 8 -23.28 -11.70 -10.38
N LEU A 9 -22.12 -11.10 -10.65
CA LEU A 9 -21.11 -11.71 -11.55
C LEU A 9 -20.25 -12.73 -10.81
N SER A 10 -20.31 -12.76 -9.46
CA SER A 10 -19.39 -13.51 -8.62
C SER A 10 -19.67 -15.02 -8.55
N GLN A 11 -20.90 -15.50 -8.69
CA GLN A 11 -21.16 -16.95 -8.48
C GLN A 11 -20.59 -17.87 -9.57
N GLY A 12 -20.42 -17.40 -10.79
CA GLY A 12 -19.68 -18.11 -11.83
C GLY A 12 -18.16 -17.98 -11.63
N ILE A 13 -17.72 -16.80 -11.24
CA ILE A 13 -16.32 -16.44 -10.95
C ILE A 13 -15.83 -17.11 -9.67
N ASP A 14 -16.67 -17.27 -8.63
CA ASP A 14 -16.31 -17.94 -7.37
C ASP A 14 -15.96 -19.42 -7.56
N ASN A 15 -16.66 -20.12 -8.46
CA ASN A 15 -16.32 -21.51 -8.80
C ASN A 15 -15.02 -21.62 -9.61
N GLU A 16 -14.74 -20.65 -10.49
CA GLU A 16 -13.48 -20.58 -11.24
C GLU A 16 -12.33 -20.13 -10.34
N ILE A 17 -12.55 -19.16 -9.44
CA ILE A 17 -11.56 -18.75 -8.43
C ILE A 17 -11.24 -19.90 -7.47
N HIS A 18 -12.23 -20.73 -7.08
CA HIS A 18 -11.99 -21.92 -6.26
C HIS A 18 -11.10 -22.94 -6.98
N SER A 19 -11.38 -23.19 -8.26
CA SER A 19 -10.55 -24.08 -9.08
C SER A 19 -9.13 -23.52 -9.28
N ILE A 20 -8.99 -22.21 -9.39
CA ILE A 20 -7.71 -21.49 -9.51
C ILE A 20 -6.94 -21.54 -8.18
N ILE A 21 -7.61 -21.37 -7.05
CA ILE A 21 -7.00 -21.47 -5.71
C ILE A 21 -6.54 -22.91 -5.45
N GLU A 22 -7.33 -23.90 -5.82
CA GLU A 22 -6.98 -25.31 -5.70
C GLU A 22 -5.77 -25.69 -6.58
N ALA A 23 -5.69 -25.12 -7.75
CA ALA A 23 -4.60 -25.31 -8.69
C ALA A 23 -3.32 -24.53 -8.29
N ILE A 24 -3.44 -23.35 -7.67
CA ILE A 24 -2.32 -22.61 -7.03
C ILE A 24 -1.72 -23.44 -5.90
N SER A 25 -2.56 -24.12 -5.11
CA SER A 25 -2.13 -25.03 -4.04
C SER A 25 -1.36 -26.25 -4.55
N ASN A 26 -1.57 -26.64 -5.81
CA ASN A 26 -0.95 -27.80 -6.45
C ASN A 26 0.30 -27.47 -7.29
N ASN A 27 0.85 -26.26 -7.19
CA ASN A 27 2.06 -25.83 -7.91
C ASN A 27 1.98 -25.82 -9.46
N GLU A 28 0.78 -25.84 -10.03
CA GLU A 28 0.57 -25.87 -11.49
C GLU A 28 0.27 -24.51 -12.13
N PHE A 29 0.39 -23.39 -11.39
CA PHE A 29 -0.16 -22.11 -11.82
C PHE A 29 0.79 -20.92 -11.85
N TYR A 30 1.43 -20.78 -12.99
CA TYR A 30 1.67 -19.47 -13.62
C TYR A 30 1.51 -19.60 -15.14
N THR A 31 0.29 -19.82 -15.63
CA THR A 31 0.02 -19.96 -17.04
C THR A 31 -1.00 -18.95 -17.56
N GLU A 32 -1.20 -18.95 -18.88
CA GLU A 32 -2.04 -18.06 -19.67
C GLU A 32 -3.45 -17.78 -19.09
N GLU A 33 -3.99 -18.62 -18.22
CA GLU A 33 -5.36 -18.54 -17.70
C GLU A 33 -5.57 -17.38 -16.72
N ARG A 34 -4.63 -17.08 -15.80
CA ARG A 34 -4.71 -15.86 -14.96
C ARG A 34 -4.65 -14.60 -15.83
N LEU A 35 -4.05 -14.72 -17.01
CA LEU A 35 -3.97 -13.68 -18.01
C LEU A 35 -5.27 -13.55 -18.82
N MET A 36 -6.05 -14.61 -18.96
CA MET A 36 -7.36 -14.61 -19.63
C MET A 36 -8.46 -13.97 -18.79
N LEU A 37 -8.50 -14.17 -17.47
CA LEU A 37 -9.47 -13.52 -16.58
C LEU A 37 -9.35 -11.99 -16.66
N THR A 38 -8.13 -11.44 -16.77
CA THR A 38 -7.91 -10.03 -17.02
C THR A 38 -8.36 -9.56 -18.40
N SER A 39 -8.51 -10.45 -19.39
CA SER A 39 -8.96 -10.11 -20.74
C SER A 39 -10.47 -9.93 -20.86
N ILE A 40 -11.26 -10.70 -20.10
CA ILE A 40 -12.73 -10.65 -20.16
C ILE A 40 -13.25 -9.34 -19.56
N ASP A 41 -12.71 -8.91 -18.42
CA ASP A 41 -13.12 -7.68 -17.75
C ASP A 41 -12.47 -6.40 -18.32
N ARG A 42 -11.42 -6.56 -19.12
CA ARG A 42 -10.63 -5.44 -19.67
C ARG A 42 -11.48 -4.39 -20.38
N ILE A 43 -12.40 -4.83 -21.25
CA ILE A 43 -13.27 -3.95 -22.03
C ILE A 43 -14.24 -3.23 -21.09
N ALA A 44 -14.89 -3.98 -20.19
CA ALA A 44 -15.84 -3.45 -19.23
C ALA A 44 -15.19 -2.43 -18.28
N LEU A 45 -13.97 -2.71 -17.81
CA LEU A 45 -13.18 -1.80 -16.96
C LEU A 45 -12.77 -0.52 -17.72
N ASN A 46 -12.34 -0.64 -18.98
CA ASN A 46 -12.02 0.51 -19.82
C ASN A 46 -13.25 1.40 -20.05
N ASP A 47 -14.41 0.81 -20.38
CA ASP A 47 -15.65 1.54 -20.60
C ASP A 47 -16.14 2.22 -19.33
N SER A 48 -16.06 1.54 -18.19
CA SER A 48 -16.42 2.09 -16.88
C SER A 48 -15.55 3.29 -16.54
N LEU A 49 -14.24 3.17 -16.68
CA LEU A 49 -13.33 4.28 -16.41
C LEU A 49 -13.57 5.46 -17.35
N SER A 50 -13.83 5.22 -18.64
CA SER A 50 -14.13 6.28 -19.60
C SER A 50 -15.38 7.07 -19.20
N LYS A 51 -16.44 6.37 -18.76
CA LYS A 51 -17.67 7.01 -18.24
C LYS A 51 -17.39 7.80 -16.96
N MET A 52 -16.60 7.26 -16.05
CA MET A 52 -16.22 7.93 -14.80
C MET A 52 -15.40 9.20 -15.08
N ILE A 53 -14.42 9.15 -15.98
CA ILE A 53 -13.60 10.32 -16.37
C ILE A 53 -14.49 11.41 -16.98
N ALA A 54 -15.40 11.07 -17.91
CA ALA A 54 -16.32 12.03 -18.51
C ALA A 54 -17.24 12.70 -17.47
N LEU A 55 -17.78 11.92 -16.51
CA LEU A 55 -18.62 12.46 -15.43
C LEU A 55 -17.81 13.34 -14.48
N ARG A 56 -16.61 12.92 -14.08
CA ARG A 56 -15.72 13.68 -13.21
C ARG A 56 -15.26 14.98 -13.86
N HIS A 57 -14.96 14.95 -15.16
CA HIS A 57 -14.65 16.17 -15.92
C HIS A 57 -15.82 17.15 -15.90
N LYS A 58 -17.07 16.67 -16.12
CA LYS A 58 -18.27 17.49 -16.04
C LYS A 58 -18.47 18.07 -14.63
N VAL A 59 -18.20 17.31 -13.57
CA VAL A 59 -18.23 17.80 -12.18
C VAL A 59 -17.26 18.98 -12.00
N ALA A 60 -16.04 18.83 -12.48
CA ALA A 60 -15.02 19.88 -12.40
C ALA A 60 -15.44 21.15 -13.13
N LEU A 61 -15.92 21.04 -14.38
CA LEU A 61 -16.42 22.19 -15.15
C LEU A 61 -17.60 22.89 -14.47
N ASN A 62 -18.55 22.15 -13.92
CA ASN A 62 -19.68 22.70 -13.17
C ASN A 62 -19.24 23.44 -11.88
N ALA A 63 -18.13 23.03 -11.30
CA ALA A 63 -17.52 23.68 -10.14
C ALA A 63 -16.56 24.83 -10.50
N GLY A 64 -16.41 25.16 -11.80
CA GLY A 64 -15.56 26.26 -12.29
C GLY A 64 -14.10 25.91 -12.42
N PHE A 65 -13.72 24.63 -12.49
CA PHE A 65 -12.36 24.17 -12.70
C PHE A 65 -12.15 23.71 -14.16
N GLU A 66 -10.94 23.86 -14.67
CA GLU A 66 -10.57 23.44 -16.04
C GLU A 66 -10.50 21.90 -16.18
N ASN A 67 -10.10 21.20 -15.13
CA ASN A 67 -9.95 19.75 -15.11
C ASN A 67 -10.29 19.15 -13.74
N PHE A 68 -10.48 17.84 -13.71
CA PHE A 68 -10.88 17.14 -12.49
C PHE A 68 -9.76 17.05 -11.44
N ARG A 69 -8.47 17.04 -11.82
CA ARG A 69 -7.36 17.05 -10.86
C ARG A 69 -7.43 18.28 -9.96
N ASP A 70 -7.54 19.47 -10.54
CA ASP A 70 -7.51 20.73 -9.79
C ASP A 70 -8.75 20.87 -8.87
N TYR A 71 -9.91 20.39 -9.35
CA TYR A 71 -11.11 20.23 -8.52
C TYR A 71 -10.86 19.25 -7.37
N LYS A 72 -10.31 18.06 -7.65
CA LYS A 72 -10.13 16.99 -6.67
C LYS A 72 -9.09 17.36 -5.60
N PHE A 73 -8.03 18.05 -5.95
CA PHE A 73 -7.05 18.56 -4.98
C PHE A 73 -7.72 19.50 -3.95
N LYS A 74 -8.58 20.40 -4.41
CA LYS A 74 -9.39 21.25 -3.51
C LYS A 74 -10.38 20.44 -2.68
N SER A 75 -11.05 19.46 -3.29
CA SER A 75 -12.00 18.55 -2.61
C SER A 75 -11.34 17.70 -1.54
N LEU A 76 -10.07 17.33 -1.71
CA LEU A 76 -9.24 16.61 -0.73
C LEU A 76 -8.57 17.54 0.29
N CYS A 77 -8.89 18.84 0.27
CA CYS A 77 -8.27 19.84 1.13
C CYS A 77 -6.73 19.89 1.02
N ARG A 78 -6.17 19.55 -0.14
CA ARG A 78 -4.72 19.60 -0.40
C ARG A 78 -4.27 21.03 -0.59
N PHE A 79 -3.88 21.66 0.50
CA PHE A 79 -3.38 23.05 0.52
C PHE A 79 -1.87 23.11 0.85
N ASP A 80 -1.30 22.00 1.31
CA ASP A 80 0.06 21.94 1.82
C ASP A 80 1.08 21.53 0.75
N TYR A 81 0.61 21.03 -0.39
CA TYR A 81 1.42 20.68 -1.55
C TYR A 81 0.63 20.82 -2.86
N THR A 82 1.32 20.80 -3.97
CA THR A 82 0.80 21.07 -5.31
C THR A 82 1.05 19.89 -6.26
N LYS A 83 0.51 19.96 -7.47
CA LYS A 83 0.85 19.02 -8.55
C LYS A 83 2.36 19.01 -8.88
N ASP A 84 3.02 20.17 -8.74
CA ASP A 84 4.45 20.27 -9.05
C ASP A 84 5.32 19.53 -8.02
N ASP A 85 4.85 19.45 -6.77
CA ASP A 85 5.44 18.62 -5.72
C ASP A 85 5.26 17.13 -6.05
N CYS A 86 4.08 16.71 -6.57
CA CYS A 86 3.88 15.35 -7.07
C CYS A 86 4.84 15.03 -8.21
N PHE A 87 5.03 15.96 -9.16
CA PHE A 87 5.98 15.77 -10.27
C PHE A 87 7.43 15.72 -9.78
N SER A 88 7.78 16.48 -8.76
CA SER A 88 9.08 16.40 -8.09
C SER A 88 9.30 15.03 -7.47
N PHE A 89 8.32 14.49 -6.76
CA PHE A 89 8.33 13.12 -6.24
C PHE A 89 8.53 12.10 -7.38
N HIS A 90 7.75 12.17 -8.48
CA HIS A 90 7.91 11.26 -9.62
C HIS A 90 9.34 11.30 -10.16
N SER A 91 9.92 12.49 -10.33
CA SER A 91 11.27 12.66 -10.85
C SER A 91 12.34 12.11 -9.90
N ALA A 92 12.18 12.36 -8.60
CA ALA A 92 13.09 11.86 -7.57
C ALA A 92 13.09 10.33 -7.52
N ILE A 93 11.90 9.70 -7.47
CA ILE A 93 11.76 8.25 -7.47
C ILE A 93 12.32 7.63 -8.76
N GLN A 94 12.03 8.23 -9.93
CA GLN A 94 12.52 7.75 -11.22
C GLN A 94 14.05 7.68 -11.28
N LYS A 95 14.74 8.61 -10.63
CA LYS A 95 16.20 8.68 -10.64
C LYS A 95 16.86 7.78 -9.60
N THR A 96 16.24 7.66 -8.43
CA THR A 96 16.90 7.04 -7.26
C THR A 96 16.58 5.56 -7.11
N ILE A 97 15.34 5.12 -7.33
CA ILE A 97 14.91 3.76 -6.99
C ILE A 97 15.19 2.72 -8.09
N PRO A 98 14.92 2.95 -9.39
CA PRO A 98 15.16 1.95 -10.42
C PRO A 98 16.60 1.41 -10.49
N PRO A 99 17.68 2.18 -10.25
CA PRO A 99 19.03 1.63 -10.18
C PRO A 99 19.21 0.61 -9.05
N ILE A 100 18.61 0.85 -7.88
CA ILE A 100 18.65 -0.08 -6.73
C ILE A 100 17.90 -1.37 -7.09
N LEU A 101 16.69 -1.26 -7.65
CA LEU A 101 15.91 -2.41 -8.10
C LEU A 101 16.63 -3.20 -9.20
N SER A 102 17.40 -2.53 -10.08
CA SER A 102 18.23 -3.20 -11.08
C SER A 102 19.23 -4.16 -10.45
N GLU A 103 19.94 -3.73 -9.41
CA GLU A 103 20.91 -4.60 -8.73
C GLU A 103 20.21 -5.74 -7.95
N LEU A 104 19.08 -5.49 -7.30
CA LEU A 104 18.29 -6.54 -6.67
C LEU A 104 17.82 -7.59 -7.68
N ASN A 105 17.28 -7.16 -8.82
CA ASN A 105 16.84 -8.03 -9.90
C ASN A 105 18.01 -8.84 -10.51
N LYS A 106 19.17 -8.23 -10.65
CA LYS A 106 20.38 -8.92 -11.12
C LYS A 106 20.78 -10.06 -10.17
N VAL A 107 20.78 -9.80 -8.86
CA VAL A 107 21.03 -10.83 -7.84
C VAL A 107 19.96 -11.92 -7.88
N ARG A 108 18.68 -11.56 -7.95
CA ARG A 108 17.56 -12.51 -8.08
C ARG A 108 17.72 -13.42 -9.30
N LYS A 109 17.98 -12.82 -10.47
CA LYS A 109 18.21 -13.54 -11.73
C LYS A 109 19.36 -14.54 -11.64
N GLN A 110 20.47 -14.15 -11.01
CA GLN A 110 21.62 -15.02 -10.79
C GLN A 110 21.30 -16.20 -9.87
N LYS A 111 20.62 -15.96 -8.74
CA LYS A 111 20.23 -17.01 -7.80
C LYS A 111 19.26 -18.01 -8.41
N LEU A 112 18.29 -17.53 -9.19
CA LEU A 112 17.31 -18.37 -9.90
C LEU A 112 17.88 -19.01 -11.17
N GLN A 113 19.12 -18.70 -11.57
CA GLN A 113 19.79 -19.20 -12.78
C GLN A 113 18.99 -18.94 -14.07
N LEU A 114 18.34 -17.77 -14.16
CA LEU A 114 17.51 -17.36 -15.29
C LEU A 114 18.30 -16.51 -16.28
N SER A 115 17.97 -16.60 -17.58
CA SER A 115 18.47 -15.70 -18.62
C SER A 115 17.77 -14.34 -18.62
N SER A 116 16.47 -14.30 -18.28
CA SER A 116 15.65 -13.09 -18.06
C SER A 116 14.70 -13.32 -16.91
N LEU A 117 14.27 -12.24 -16.21
CA LEU A 117 13.23 -12.31 -15.18
C LEU A 117 11.86 -12.10 -15.84
N ARG A 118 10.96 -13.04 -15.65
CA ARG A 118 9.56 -12.92 -16.06
C ARG A 118 8.71 -12.35 -14.90
N PRO A 119 7.49 -11.84 -15.15
CA PRO A 119 6.65 -11.27 -14.09
C PRO A 119 6.44 -12.19 -12.89
N TRP A 120 6.34 -13.50 -13.08
CA TRP A 120 6.16 -14.49 -12.02
C TRP A 120 7.43 -14.80 -11.22
N ASP A 121 8.61 -14.49 -11.76
CA ASP A 121 9.89 -14.74 -11.07
C ASP A 121 10.15 -13.72 -9.95
N THR A 122 9.38 -12.63 -9.92
CA THR A 122 9.46 -11.63 -8.85
C THR A 122 8.78 -12.09 -7.55
N GLU A 123 7.85 -13.03 -7.64
CA GLU A 123 7.06 -13.53 -6.52
C GLU A 123 7.68 -14.76 -5.82
N VAL A 124 8.72 -15.37 -6.40
CA VAL A 124 9.35 -16.55 -5.83
C VAL A 124 10.54 -16.18 -4.95
N ASP A 125 10.78 -16.97 -3.90
CA ASP A 125 12.01 -16.84 -3.09
C ASP A 125 13.24 -17.21 -3.95
N PRO A 126 14.19 -16.28 -4.17
CA PRO A 126 15.35 -16.57 -5.01
C PRO A 126 16.27 -17.63 -4.43
N ASP A 127 16.20 -17.92 -3.15
CA ASP A 127 16.93 -19.00 -2.48
C ASP A 127 16.14 -20.32 -2.46
N GLN A 128 14.96 -20.37 -3.07
CA GLN A 128 14.07 -21.55 -3.19
C GLN A 128 13.74 -22.20 -1.83
N LEU A 129 13.65 -21.37 -0.78
CA LEU A 129 13.33 -21.82 0.56
C LEU A 129 11.82 -21.92 0.75
N ALA A 130 11.39 -22.74 1.70
CA ALA A 130 9.99 -22.87 2.06
C ALA A 130 9.40 -21.50 2.50
N PRO A 131 8.11 -21.24 2.24
CA PRO A 131 7.43 -20.03 2.70
C PRO A 131 7.60 -19.81 4.20
N LEU A 132 7.76 -18.56 4.60
CA LEU A 132 7.80 -18.16 6.00
C LEU A 132 6.45 -18.44 6.67
N LYS A 133 6.50 -18.96 7.90
CA LYS A 133 5.32 -19.27 8.72
C LYS A 133 5.43 -18.54 10.06
N PRO A 134 5.00 -17.26 10.13
CA PRO A 134 5.17 -16.43 11.31
C PRO A 134 4.34 -16.86 12.52
N PHE A 135 3.21 -17.52 12.28
CA PHE A 135 2.29 -17.95 13.34
C PHE A 135 1.58 -19.26 12.97
N LYS A 136 0.97 -19.89 13.96
CA LYS A 136 0.30 -21.21 13.82
C LYS A 136 -1.20 -21.09 13.60
N ASN A 137 -1.82 -20.11 14.23
CA ASN A 137 -3.26 -19.80 14.19
C ASN A 137 -3.47 -18.34 14.63
N THR A 138 -4.71 -17.87 14.59
CA THR A 138 -5.06 -16.48 14.92
C THR A 138 -4.72 -16.12 16.38
N ASP A 139 -4.91 -17.01 17.35
CA ASP A 139 -4.57 -16.72 18.75
C ASP A 139 -3.07 -16.53 18.95
N ASP A 140 -2.24 -17.38 18.33
CA ASP A 140 -0.78 -17.25 18.31
C ASP A 140 -0.35 -15.94 17.60
N PHE A 141 -1.04 -15.58 16.52
CA PHE A 141 -0.79 -14.33 15.79
C PHE A 141 -1.06 -13.10 16.65
N VAL A 142 -2.22 -13.07 17.30
CA VAL A 142 -2.62 -12.01 18.23
C VAL A 142 -1.62 -11.89 19.38
N ALA A 143 -1.27 -13.01 20.03
CA ALA A 143 -0.34 -13.00 21.17
C ALA A 143 1.03 -12.43 20.75
N LYS A 144 1.58 -12.88 19.63
CA LYS A 144 2.86 -12.40 19.09
C LYS A 144 2.81 -10.92 18.68
N THR A 145 1.70 -10.47 18.11
CA THR A 145 1.54 -9.06 17.76
C THR A 145 1.52 -8.18 19.00
N ILE A 146 0.78 -8.57 20.03
CA ILE A 146 0.78 -7.85 21.32
C ILE A 146 2.17 -7.84 21.94
N GLU A 147 2.90 -8.97 21.91
CA GLU A 147 4.28 -9.07 22.39
C GLU A 147 5.20 -8.11 21.62
N CYS A 148 5.17 -8.14 20.29
CA CYS A 148 5.95 -7.25 19.43
C CYS A 148 5.71 -5.77 19.77
N PHE A 149 4.45 -5.36 19.89
CA PHE A 149 4.10 -3.98 20.25
C PHE A 149 4.47 -3.62 21.70
N THR A 150 4.45 -4.60 22.61
CA THR A 150 4.90 -4.41 24.01
C THR A 150 6.40 -4.16 24.07
N GLU A 151 7.18 -4.84 23.25
CA GLU A 151 8.63 -4.62 23.16
C GLU A 151 8.98 -3.26 22.58
N ILE A 152 8.19 -2.76 21.61
CA ILE A 152 8.38 -1.40 21.08
C ILE A 152 8.12 -0.38 22.19
N ARG A 153 6.95 -0.43 22.80
CA ARG A 153 6.57 0.39 23.96
C ARG A 153 5.43 -0.31 24.74
N PRO A 154 5.55 -0.56 26.05
CA PRO A 154 4.52 -1.26 26.83
C PRO A 154 3.09 -0.73 26.66
N TYR A 155 2.96 0.58 26.46
CA TYR A 155 1.67 1.23 26.18
C TYR A 155 1.03 0.74 24.87
N TYR A 156 1.81 0.51 23.81
CA TYR A 156 1.27 0.01 22.54
C TYR A 156 0.72 -1.42 22.65
N GLY A 157 1.45 -2.28 23.38
CA GLY A 157 0.93 -3.62 23.70
C GLY A 157 -0.37 -3.58 24.50
N GLN A 158 -0.50 -2.63 25.45
CA GLN A 158 -1.75 -2.44 26.21
C GLN A 158 -2.90 -1.98 25.30
N CYS A 159 -2.64 -1.12 24.33
CA CYS A 159 -3.64 -0.70 23.34
C CYS A 159 -4.17 -1.90 22.54
N LEU A 160 -3.27 -2.72 21.95
CA LEU A 160 -3.69 -3.90 21.20
C LEU A 160 -4.35 -4.96 22.07
N LYS A 161 -3.89 -5.14 23.31
CA LYS A 161 -4.55 -6.01 24.26
C LYS A 161 -5.98 -5.56 24.56
N LYS A 162 -6.24 -4.26 24.65
CA LYS A 162 -7.60 -3.73 24.81
C LYS A 162 -8.49 -4.07 23.61
N LEU A 163 -7.98 -4.05 22.37
CA LEU A 163 -8.71 -4.50 21.19
C LEU A 163 -9.05 -5.99 21.32
N SER A 164 -8.07 -6.81 21.69
CA SER A 164 -8.23 -8.25 21.85
C SER A 164 -9.26 -8.61 22.91
N ASP A 165 -9.13 -8.07 24.11
CA ASP A 165 -10.00 -8.37 25.26
C ASP A 165 -11.47 -8.00 24.99
N ASN A 166 -11.73 -7.06 24.08
CA ASN A 166 -13.08 -6.59 23.74
C ASN A 166 -13.58 -7.14 22.38
N GLY A 167 -12.80 -7.96 21.68
CA GLY A 167 -13.19 -8.54 20.40
C GLY A 167 -13.28 -7.50 19.24
N TYR A 168 -12.47 -6.45 19.28
CA TYR A 168 -12.45 -5.39 18.26
C TYR A 168 -11.52 -5.70 17.10
N TRP A 169 -11.48 -6.97 16.67
CA TRP A 169 -10.83 -7.39 15.44
C TRP A 169 -11.45 -8.64 14.84
N ASP A 170 -11.39 -8.72 13.51
CA ASP A 170 -11.80 -9.85 12.71
C ASP A 170 -10.65 -10.18 11.74
N LEU A 171 -9.77 -11.09 12.13
CA LEU A 171 -8.50 -11.35 11.46
C LEU A 171 -8.53 -12.55 10.51
N GLU A 172 -9.39 -13.54 10.77
CA GLU A 172 -9.40 -14.79 10.00
C GLU A 172 -9.96 -14.63 8.59
N SER A 173 -9.27 -15.24 7.62
CA SER A 173 -9.81 -15.42 6.28
C SER A 173 -10.92 -16.48 6.28
N ARG A 174 -12.01 -16.23 5.56
CA ARG A 174 -13.12 -17.19 5.39
C ARG A 174 -13.89 -16.92 4.09
N VAL A 175 -14.55 -17.92 3.56
CA VAL A 175 -15.38 -17.81 2.36
C VAL A 175 -16.44 -16.72 2.54
N GLY A 176 -16.56 -15.84 1.56
CA GLY A 176 -17.53 -14.73 1.55
C GLY A 176 -17.10 -13.49 2.34
N LYS A 177 -15.95 -13.50 3.00
CA LYS A 177 -15.37 -12.30 3.63
C LYS A 177 -14.79 -11.37 2.56
N ALA A 178 -15.03 -10.06 2.69
CA ALA A 178 -14.47 -9.07 1.77
C ALA A 178 -12.93 -9.09 1.79
N PRO A 179 -12.25 -8.93 0.65
CA PRO A 179 -10.78 -8.86 0.61
C PRO A 179 -10.26 -7.57 1.23
N GLY A 180 -8.97 -7.56 1.59
CA GLY A 180 -8.27 -6.41 2.13
C GLY A 180 -8.18 -6.41 3.65
N GLY A 181 -7.54 -5.35 4.16
CA GLY A 181 -7.42 -5.01 5.57
C GLY A 181 -7.80 -3.54 5.78
N TYR A 182 -8.29 -3.19 6.95
CA TYR A 182 -8.51 -1.81 7.35
C TYR A 182 -8.64 -1.68 8.87
N ASN A 183 -8.32 -0.49 9.35
CA ASN A 183 -8.65 -0.03 10.69
C ASN A 183 -9.84 0.95 10.60
N ASN A 184 -10.86 0.75 11.42
CA ASN A 184 -12.02 1.63 11.50
C ASN A 184 -12.12 2.23 12.90
N PRO A 185 -11.88 3.55 13.07
CA PRO A 185 -12.03 4.20 14.37
C PRO A 185 -13.50 4.21 14.80
N LEU A 186 -13.77 3.73 16.01
CA LEU A 186 -15.09 3.76 16.62
C LEU A 186 -15.10 4.86 17.68
N TYR A 187 -15.49 6.05 17.28
CA TYR A 187 -15.40 7.26 18.11
C TYR A 187 -16.21 7.19 19.41
N GLU A 188 -17.31 6.43 19.45
CA GLU A 188 -18.14 6.27 20.64
C GLU A 188 -17.45 5.42 21.73
N SER A 189 -16.74 4.36 21.31
CA SER A 189 -16.03 3.46 22.22
C SER A 189 -14.60 3.89 22.50
N ASN A 190 -14.04 4.80 21.70
CA ASN A 190 -12.62 5.17 21.67
C ASN A 190 -11.69 3.95 21.50
N VAL A 191 -12.16 2.92 20.81
CA VAL A 191 -11.40 1.73 20.46
C VAL A 191 -11.64 1.42 19.00
N PRO A 192 -10.63 1.40 18.15
CA PRO A 192 -10.79 1.08 16.74
C PRO A 192 -11.06 -0.40 16.52
N PHE A 193 -11.61 -0.73 15.35
CA PHE A 193 -11.84 -2.09 14.90
C PHE A 193 -10.89 -2.43 13.74
N ILE A 194 -10.18 -3.57 13.85
CA ILE A 194 -9.29 -4.07 12.79
C ILE A 194 -9.96 -5.23 12.05
N PHE A 195 -9.98 -5.13 10.72
CA PHE A 195 -10.44 -6.17 9.82
C PHE A 195 -9.31 -6.55 8.87
N MET A 196 -9.08 -7.86 8.66
CA MET A 196 -8.13 -8.37 7.66
C MET A 196 -8.44 -9.83 7.29
N ASN A 197 -7.62 -10.42 6.43
CA ASN A 197 -7.78 -11.80 5.96
C ASN A 197 -6.47 -12.58 6.14
N ALA A 198 -6.15 -12.97 7.36
CA ALA A 198 -4.93 -13.71 7.67
C ALA A 198 -4.95 -15.15 7.09
N ALA A 199 -3.86 -15.52 6.41
CA ALA A 199 -3.67 -16.82 5.75
C ALA A 199 -2.38 -17.56 6.22
N GLY A 200 -1.60 -16.99 7.16
CA GLY A 200 -0.38 -17.59 7.70
C GLY A 200 0.91 -17.13 7.00
N SER A 201 0.90 -15.98 6.33
CA SER A 201 2.01 -15.45 5.55
C SER A 201 2.76 -14.31 6.24
N LEU A 202 3.93 -13.93 5.71
CA LEU A 202 4.63 -12.71 6.12
C LEU A 202 3.77 -11.46 5.88
N HIS A 203 3.04 -11.43 4.76
CA HIS A 203 2.16 -10.31 4.42
C HIS A 203 1.08 -10.07 5.49
N ASP A 204 0.62 -11.10 6.18
CA ASP A 204 -0.34 -10.92 7.29
C ASP A 204 0.31 -10.19 8.47
N VAL A 205 1.60 -10.44 8.75
CA VAL A 205 2.34 -9.69 9.78
C VAL A 205 2.47 -8.23 9.38
N GLU A 206 2.88 -7.96 8.14
CA GLU A 206 2.97 -6.61 7.57
C GLU A 206 1.63 -5.88 7.70
N THR A 207 0.54 -6.53 7.30
CA THR A 207 -0.82 -5.96 7.39
C THR A 207 -1.23 -5.68 8.84
N LEU A 208 -1.04 -6.63 9.77
CA LEU A 208 -1.51 -6.41 11.14
C LEU A 208 -0.69 -5.38 11.90
N VAL A 209 0.61 -5.26 11.63
CA VAL A 209 1.41 -4.19 12.25
C VAL A 209 1.08 -2.82 11.63
N HIS A 210 0.73 -2.77 10.35
CA HIS A 210 0.20 -1.58 9.68
C HIS A 210 -1.11 -1.12 10.32
N GLU A 211 -2.12 -2.00 10.38
CA GLU A 211 -3.40 -1.69 11.02
C GLU A 211 -3.26 -1.39 12.52
N GLY A 212 -2.27 -2.01 13.17
CA GLY A 212 -1.86 -1.71 14.53
C GLY A 212 -1.34 -0.27 14.70
N GLY A 213 -0.60 0.23 13.72
CA GLY A 213 -0.15 1.63 13.66
C GLY A 213 -1.33 2.60 13.62
N HIS A 214 -2.31 2.35 12.75
CA HIS A 214 -3.57 3.10 12.70
C HIS A 214 -4.34 3.00 14.03
N ALA A 215 -4.38 1.84 14.65
CA ALA A 215 -5.07 1.64 15.92
C ALA A 215 -4.44 2.45 17.06
N ILE A 216 -3.11 2.45 17.16
CA ILE A 216 -2.37 3.30 18.10
C ILE A 216 -2.68 4.78 17.87
N HIS A 217 -2.66 5.22 16.59
CA HIS A 217 -2.99 6.59 16.23
C HIS A 217 -4.41 6.97 16.67
N SER A 218 -5.39 6.13 16.38
CA SER A 218 -6.79 6.35 16.76
C SER A 218 -6.96 6.47 18.28
N ILE A 219 -6.23 5.67 19.06
CA ILE A 219 -6.28 5.71 20.52
C ILE A 219 -5.59 6.95 21.07
N ILE A 220 -4.43 7.32 20.55
CA ILE A 220 -3.64 8.50 21.01
C ILE A 220 -4.37 9.80 20.67
N SER A 221 -5.07 9.86 19.54
CA SER A 221 -5.85 11.04 19.13
C SER A 221 -7.27 11.08 19.71
N ALA A 222 -7.68 10.09 20.51
CA ALA A 222 -9.06 9.94 20.98
C ALA A 222 -9.58 11.16 21.78
N ASP A 223 -8.72 11.84 22.53
CA ASP A 223 -9.08 12.98 23.37
C ASP A 223 -9.22 14.31 22.59
N LEU A 224 -8.98 14.31 21.28
CA LEU A 224 -9.19 15.52 20.47
C LEU A 224 -10.66 15.92 20.50
N PRO A 225 -10.98 17.25 20.63
CA PRO A 225 -12.32 17.70 20.97
C PRO A 225 -13.33 17.57 19.82
N LEU A 226 -12.87 17.56 18.57
CA LEU A 226 -13.71 17.47 17.39
C LEU A 226 -13.38 16.21 16.58
N VAL A 227 -14.39 15.58 16.00
CA VAL A 227 -14.25 14.40 15.14
C VAL A 227 -13.41 14.75 13.91
N GLU A 228 -13.58 15.94 13.36
CA GLU A 228 -12.84 16.45 12.20
C GLU A 228 -11.33 16.52 12.45
N PHE A 229 -10.89 16.66 13.69
CA PHE A 229 -9.47 16.61 14.05
C PHE A 229 -8.93 15.16 14.12
N LYS A 230 -9.83 14.17 14.18
CA LYS A 230 -9.52 12.75 14.19
C LYS A 230 -9.66 12.13 12.79
N ASP A 231 -10.30 12.83 11.86
CA ASP A 231 -10.42 12.47 10.45
C ASP A 231 -9.15 12.92 9.72
N LEU A 232 -8.20 12.00 9.63
CA LEU A 232 -6.85 12.30 9.21
C LEU A 232 -6.74 12.30 7.68
N PRO A 233 -5.97 13.23 7.09
CA PRO A 233 -5.52 13.05 5.72
C PRO A 233 -4.60 11.84 5.64
N SER A 234 -4.65 11.13 4.52
CA SER A 234 -3.96 9.84 4.41
C SER A 234 -2.45 9.95 4.51
N GLU A 235 -1.85 11.08 4.10
CA GLU A 235 -0.42 11.36 4.30
C GLU A 235 0.00 11.27 5.79
N VAL A 236 -0.92 11.59 6.70
CA VAL A 236 -0.70 11.52 8.16
C VAL A 236 -1.11 10.15 8.71
N ALA A 237 -2.23 9.61 8.24
CA ALA A 237 -2.69 8.29 8.67
C ALA A 237 -1.68 7.21 8.28
N GLU A 238 -1.24 7.22 7.02
CA GLU A 238 -0.28 6.24 6.49
C GLU A 238 1.14 6.47 7.01
N LEU A 239 1.51 7.70 7.42
CA LEU A 239 2.76 7.91 8.14
C LEU A 239 2.80 7.09 9.43
N ALA A 240 1.68 6.99 10.17
CA ALA A 240 1.63 6.20 11.39
C ALA A 240 1.74 4.70 11.11
N SER A 241 0.93 4.18 10.18
CA SER A 241 0.90 2.75 9.84
C SER A 241 2.20 2.26 9.23
N MET A 242 2.71 2.93 8.19
CA MET A 242 3.96 2.55 7.51
C MET A 242 5.19 2.73 8.39
N SER A 243 5.21 3.72 9.29
CA SER A 243 6.27 3.84 10.30
C SER A 243 6.25 2.64 11.25
N MET A 244 5.06 2.19 11.65
CA MET A 244 4.94 1.02 12.53
C MET A 244 5.38 -0.27 11.84
N GLU A 245 5.13 -0.45 10.54
CA GLU A 245 5.69 -1.57 9.78
C GLU A 245 7.22 -1.65 9.93
N LEU A 246 7.92 -0.53 9.74
CA LEU A 246 9.38 -0.48 9.77
C LEU A 246 9.94 -0.51 11.19
N ILE A 247 9.31 0.16 12.15
CA ILE A 247 9.72 0.14 13.56
C ILE A 247 9.53 -1.27 14.13
N SER A 248 8.36 -1.89 13.91
CA SER A 248 8.07 -3.24 14.42
C SER A 248 9.01 -4.30 13.86
N MET A 249 9.55 -4.09 12.63
CA MET A 249 10.49 -4.99 12.00
C MET A 249 11.73 -5.28 12.88
N GLU A 250 12.12 -4.34 13.75
CA GLU A 250 13.23 -4.56 14.69
C GLU A 250 12.87 -5.56 15.81
N HIS A 251 11.58 -5.84 16.00
CA HIS A 251 11.03 -6.77 17.00
C HIS A 251 10.43 -8.05 16.38
N TRP A 252 10.59 -8.27 15.08
CA TRP A 252 10.01 -9.44 14.39
C TRP A 252 10.63 -10.78 14.77
N HIS A 253 11.64 -10.82 15.63
CA HIS A 253 12.12 -12.06 16.24
C HIS A 253 11.02 -12.82 17.02
N VAL A 254 9.98 -12.11 17.48
CA VAL A 254 8.78 -12.69 18.09
C VAL A 254 8.03 -13.62 17.10
N PHE A 255 7.92 -13.20 15.83
CA PHE A 255 7.31 -13.98 14.75
C PHE A 255 8.29 -15.01 14.18
N PHE A 256 9.57 -14.66 14.09
CA PHE A 256 10.64 -15.42 13.45
C PHE A 256 11.81 -15.65 14.41
N PRO A 257 11.70 -16.64 15.33
CA PRO A 257 12.75 -16.91 16.30
C PRO A 257 14.03 -17.49 15.65
N ASN A 258 13.93 -18.02 14.41
CA ASN A 258 15.08 -18.44 13.64
C ASN A 258 15.72 -17.22 12.96
N GLU A 259 17.03 -17.02 13.16
CA GLU A 259 17.76 -15.84 12.65
C GLU A 259 17.73 -15.73 11.12
N ASN A 260 17.78 -16.87 10.40
CA ASN A 260 17.72 -16.86 8.93
C ASN A 260 16.35 -16.46 8.43
N ASP A 261 15.28 -16.96 9.06
CA ASP A 261 13.89 -16.58 8.70
C ASP A 261 13.64 -15.11 9.03
N LEU A 262 14.14 -14.63 10.17
CA LEU A 262 14.08 -13.21 10.52
C LEU A 262 14.77 -12.31 9.47
N LYS A 263 15.98 -12.68 9.03
CA LYS A 263 16.72 -11.97 7.96
C LYS A 263 15.94 -11.97 6.65
N ARG A 264 15.33 -13.10 6.30
CA ARG A 264 14.47 -13.21 5.09
C ARG A 264 13.26 -12.30 5.17
N ALA A 265 12.57 -12.30 6.30
CA ALA A 265 11.40 -11.47 6.54
C ALA A 265 11.74 -9.97 6.43
N LYS A 266 12.77 -9.51 7.14
CA LYS A 266 13.24 -8.12 7.07
C LYS A 266 13.69 -7.71 5.67
N LYS A 267 14.39 -8.60 4.95
CA LYS A 267 14.79 -8.35 3.56
C LYS A 267 13.57 -8.21 2.65
N SER A 268 12.59 -9.10 2.77
CA SER A 268 11.35 -9.04 1.98
C SER A 268 10.62 -7.73 2.18
N GLN A 269 10.46 -7.29 3.43
CA GLN A 269 9.83 -6.01 3.75
C GLN A 269 10.56 -4.81 3.12
N LEU A 270 11.89 -4.78 3.21
CA LEU A 270 12.66 -3.69 2.60
C LEU A 270 12.61 -3.71 1.06
N GLU A 271 12.59 -4.89 0.44
CA GLU A 271 12.39 -5.03 -1.01
C GLU A 271 10.98 -4.58 -1.42
N SER A 272 9.95 -4.85 -0.61
CA SER A 272 8.58 -4.37 -0.82
C SER A 272 8.51 -2.85 -0.77
N VAL A 273 9.10 -2.22 0.25
CA VAL A 273 9.19 -0.76 0.39
C VAL A 273 9.86 -0.11 -0.83
N LEU A 274 10.96 -0.67 -1.31
CA LEU A 274 11.64 -0.17 -2.52
C LEU A 274 10.79 -0.36 -3.79
N SER A 275 10.08 -1.47 -3.90
CA SER A 275 9.29 -1.83 -5.09
C SER A 275 8.00 -1.03 -5.21
N VAL A 276 7.40 -0.63 -4.09
CA VAL A 276 6.12 0.12 -4.10
C VAL A 276 6.30 1.57 -4.54
N LEU A 277 7.44 2.20 -4.26
CA LEU A 277 7.67 3.62 -4.57
C LEU A 277 7.57 3.96 -6.08
N PRO A 278 8.21 3.21 -7.00
CA PRO A 278 7.98 3.42 -8.44
C PRO A 278 6.55 3.16 -8.86
N TRP A 279 5.89 2.14 -8.28
CA TRP A 279 4.49 1.85 -8.58
C TRP A 279 3.58 3.01 -8.20
N ILE A 280 3.79 3.62 -7.02
CA ILE A 280 3.05 4.81 -6.58
C ILE A 280 3.25 5.98 -7.57
N ALA A 281 4.50 6.24 -7.94
CA ALA A 281 4.81 7.31 -8.89
C ALA A 281 4.18 7.07 -10.26
N ILE A 282 4.18 5.83 -10.77
CA ILE A 282 3.56 5.43 -12.03
C ILE A 282 2.04 5.66 -11.98
N VAL A 283 1.39 5.17 -10.92
CA VAL A 283 -0.07 5.28 -10.76
C VAL A 283 -0.50 6.73 -10.66
N ASP A 284 0.18 7.53 -9.85
CA ASP A 284 -0.17 8.95 -9.70
C ASP A 284 0.09 9.74 -11.00
N LYS A 285 1.26 9.57 -11.63
CA LYS A 285 1.58 10.20 -12.91
C LYS A 285 0.55 9.85 -14.00
N PHE A 286 0.08 8.61 -14.00
CA PHE A 286 -0.97 8.17 -14.91
C PHE A 286 -2.30 8.87 -14.63
N GLN A 287 -2.68 9.06 -13.38
CA GLN A 287 -3.90 9.78 -13.00
C GLN A 287 -3.83 11.26 -13.43
N HIS A 288 -2.68 11.94 -13.26
CA HIS A 288 -2.51 13.29 -13.78
C HIS A 288 -2.81 13.34 -15.28
N TRP A 289 -2.23 12.43 -16.07
CA TRP A 289 -2.48 12.39 -17.50
C TRP A 289 -3.94 12.08 -17.85
N LEU A 290 -4.61 11.15 -17.17
CA LEU A 290 -6.02 10.77 -17.40
C LEU A 290 -6.94 11.98 -17.33
N TYR A 291 -6.75 12.83 -16.33
CA TYR A 291 -7.64 13.95 -16.07
C TYR A 291 -7.23 15.27 -16.73
N GLU A 292 -6.00 15.36 -17.25
CA GLU A 292 -5.57 16.41 -18.17
C GLU A 292 -6.04 16.14 -19.61
N ASN A 293 -6.32 14.88 -19.95
CA ASN A 293 -6.74 14.44 -21.28
C ASN A 293 -8.09 13.72 -21.24
N PRO A 294 -9.20 14.35 -20.77
CA PRO A 294 -10.45 13.65 -20.42
C PRO A 294 -11.20 13.03 -21.62
N THR A 295 -10.79 13.32 -22.85
CA THR A 295 -11.37 12.82 -24.11
C THR A 295 -10.55 11.71 -24.78
N HIS A 296 -9.49 11.23 -24.12
CA HIS A 296 -8.62 10.19 -24.66
C HIS A 296 -9.37 8.87 -24.91
N THR A 297 -8.94 8.13 -25.90
CA THR A 297 -9.41 6.77 -26.22
C THR A 297 -8.77 5.72 -25.32
N ALA A 298 -9.34 4.50 -25.29
CA ALA A 298 -8.77 3.38 -24.57
C ALA A 298 -7.33 3.04 -25.05
N ASP A 299 -7.08 3.10 -26.37
CA ASP A 299 -5.76 2.85 -26.94
C ASP A 299 -4.73 3.93 -26.54
N GLU A 300 -5.11 5.20 -26.53
CA GLU A 300 -4.24 6.27 -26.04
C GLU A 300 -3.92 6.10 -24.55
N ARG A 301 -4.90 5.67 -23.74
CA ARG A 301 -4.74 5.36 -22.34
C ARG A 301 -3.72 4.26 -22.10
N GLU A 302 -3.87 3.14 -22.79
CA GLU A 302 -2.97 2.00 -22.68
C GLU A 302 -1.56 2.32 -23.17
N ASN A 303 -1.44 3.08 -24.25
CA ASN A 303 -0.14 3.53 -24.76
C ASN A 303 0.55 4.50 -23.80
N GLN A 304 -0.22 5.40 -23.17
CA GLN A 304 0.34 6.31 -22.18
C GLN A 304 0.77 5.58 -20.92
N TRP A 305 -0.01 4.59 -20.47
CA TRP A 305 0.40 3.71 -19.37
C TRP A 305 1.76 3.07 -19.65
N LEU A 306 1.93 2.45 -20.82
CA LEU A 306 3.21 1.83 -21.22
C LEU A 306 4.37 2.83 -21.27
N ARG A 307 4.14 4.07 -21.71
CA ARG A 307 5.17 5.13 -21.72
C ARG A 307 5.60 5.46 -20.29
N ILE A 308 4.64 5.66 -19.39
CA ILE A 308 4.93 5.98 -17.99
C ILE A 308 5.67 4.82 -17.33
N VAL A 309 5.19 3.59 -17.47
CA VAL A 309 5.86 2.40 -16.90
C VAL A 309 7.31 2.31 -17.37
N LYS A 310 7.56 2.59 -18.65
CA LYS A 310 8.92 2.56 -19.23
C LYS A 310 9.87 3.58 -18.59
N GLU A 311 9.37 4.71 -18.11
CA GLU A 311 10.19 5.73 -17.46
C GLU A 311 10.78 5.24 -16.12
N PHE A 312 10.14 4.25 -15.47
CA PHE A 312 10.57 3.68 -14.19
C PHE A 312 11.20 2.28 -14.33
N GLU A 313 11.47 1.84 -15.56
CA GLU A 313 12.16 0.58 -15.80
C GLU A 313 13.66 0.70 -15.49
N SER A 314 14.20 -0.40 -15.00
CA SER A 314 15.64 -0.56 -14.78
C SER A 314 16.26 -1.45 -15.87
N GLU A 315 17.59 -1.38 -16.02
CA GLU A 315 18.34 -2.18 -16.98
C GLU A 315 18.12 -3.69 -16.82
N ASN A 316 18.03 -4.17 -15.57
CA ASN A 316 17.73 -5.57 -15.23
C ASN A 316 16.25 -5.75 -14.87
N GLY A 317 15.35 -5.06 -15.59
CA GLY A 317 13.92 -5.13 -15.36
C GLY A 317 13.29 -6.46 -15.76
N VAL A 318 11.99 -6.54 -15.52
CA VAL A 318 11.17 -7.71 -15.87
C VAL A 318 10.94 -7.76 -17.37
N ASP A 319 11.21 -8.93 -17.97
CA ASP A 319 10.97 -9.21 -19.38
C ASP A 319 9.49 -9.55 -19.63
N TRP A 320 8.79 -8.68 -20.35
CA TRP A 320 7.40 -8.80 -20.72
C TRP A 320 7.20 -9.34 -22.16
N SER A 321 8.25 -9.86 -22.82
CA SER A 321 8.15 -10.36 -24.18
C SER A 321 7.06 -11.42 -24.31
N GLY A 322 6.14 -11.25 -25.29
CA GLY A 322 4.96 -12.11 -25.47
C GLY A 322 3.81 -11.85 -24.50
N LEU A 323 3.95 -10.88 -23.58
CA LEU A 323 2.93 -10.48 -22.61
C LEU A 323 2.52 -9.00 -22.76
N GLU A 324 2.79 -8.40 -23.93
CA GLU A 324 2.60 -6.97 -24.18
C GLU A 324 1.14 -6.54 -23.94
N GLN A 325 0.18 -7.41 -24.35
CA GLN A 325 -1.25 -7.12 -24.18
C GLN A 325 -1.68 -7.07 -22.70
N ILE A 326 -1.01 -7.85 -21.86
CA ILE A 326 -1.28 -7.86 -20.42
C ILE A 326 -0.65 -6.64 -19.77
N ARG A 327 0.60 -6.34 -20.13
CA ARG A 327 1.32 -5.19 -19.61
C ARG A 327 0.58 -3.87 -19.83
N ARG A 328 -0.07 -3.72 -20.99
CA ARG A 328 -0.90 -2.54 -21.34
C ARG A 328 -2.05 -2.31 -20.37
N CYS A 329 -2.49 -3.35 -19.67
CA CYS A 329 -3.67 -3.33 -18.80
C CYS A 329 -3.34 -3.47 -17.31
N THR A 330 -2.05 -3.52 -16.93
CA THR A 330 -1.67 -3.72 -15.52
C THR A 330 -2.17 -2.63 -14.57
N TRP A 331 -2.52 -1.44 -15.06
CA TRP A 331 -3.19 -0.41 -14.29
C TRP A 331 -4.59 -0.81 -13.81
N GLN A 332 -5.26 -1.71 -14.50
CA GLN A 332 -6.65 -2.11 -14.21
C GLN A 332 -6.78 -2.83 -12.87
N LYS A 333 -5.71 -3.45 -12.37
CA LYS A 333 -5.69 -4.08 -11.05
C LYS A 333 -5.73 -3.07 -9.89
N GLN A 334 -5.44 -1.77 -10.16
CA GLN A 334 -5.35 -0.74 -9.14
C GLN A 334 -6.71 -0.07 -8.92
N LEU A 335 -7.46 -0.56 -7.94
CA LEU A 335 -8.82 -0.12 -7.61
C LEU A 335 -8.88 1.39 -7.32
N HIS A 336 -7.84 1.95 -6.72
CA HIS A 336 -7.72 3.39 -6.40
C HIS A 336 -7.91 4.31 -7.60
N ILE A 337 -7.52 3.87 -8.81
CA ILE A 337 -7.73 4.67 -10.04
C ILE A 337 -9.24 4.90 -10.28
N TYR A 338 -10.06 3.93 -9.93
CA TYR A 338 -11.52 3.98 -10.14
C TYR A 338 -12.24 4.68 -9.00
N GLU A 339 -11.93 4.33 -7.75
CA GLU A 339 -12.73 4.73 -6.58
C GLU A 339 -12.23 6.04 -5.95
N VAL A 340 -10.92 6.19 -5.80
CA VAL A 340 -10.31 7.29 -5.04
C VAL A 340 -9.17 7.96 -5.83
N PRO A 341 -9.50 8.66 -6.93
CA PRO A 341 -8.48 9.31 -7.76
C PRO A 341 -7.65 10.31 -6.96
N PHE A 342 -6.34 10.31 -7.25
CA PHE A 342 -5.30 11.11 -6.61
C PHE A 342 -4.99 10.75 -5.13
N TYR A 343 -5.58 9.68 -4.60
CA TYR A 343 -5.25 9.18 -3.28
C TYR A 343 -3.85 8.54 -3.23
N TYR A 344 -3.46 7.84 -4.30
CA TYR A 344 -2.33 6.90 -4.27
C TYR A 344 -0.97 7.55 -4.01
N ILE A 345 -0.78 8.83 -4.33
CA ILE A 345 0.44 9.59 -4.03
C ILE A 345 0.69 9.73 -2.53
N GLU A 346 -0.37 9.72 -1.72
CA GLU A 346 -0.31 9.89 -0.27
C GLU A 346 0.50 8.76 0.38
N TYR A 347 0.39 7.53 -0.14
CA TYR A 347 1.27 6.42 0.26
C TYR A 347 2.75 6.71 -0.01
N GLY A 348 3.06 7.40 -1.10
CA GLY A 348 4.44 7.74 -1.45
C GLY A 348 5.07 8.70 -0.44
N PHE A 349 4.33 9.72 -0.07
CA PHE A 349 4.78 10.70 0.92
C PHE A 349 4.92 10.06 2.31
N ALA A 350 3.92 9.28 2.71
CA ALA A 350 3.94 8.55 3.96
C ALA A 350 5.10 7.54 4.01
N GLN A 351 5.38 6.83 2.91
CA GLN A 351 6.49 5.86 2.86
C GLN A 351 7.85 6.52 3.04
N LEU A 352 8.09 7.68 2.41
CA LEU A 352 9.33 8.43 2.63
C LEU A 352 9.44 8.90 4.09
N GLY A 353 8.34 9.39 4.66
CA GLY A 353 8.26 9.76 6.06
C GLY A 353 8.52 8.57 6.99
N ALA A 354 7.96 7.41 6.69
CA ALA A 354 8.15 6.17 7.45
C ALA A 354 9.62 5.69 7.45
N ILE A 355 10.31 5.80 6.31
CA ILE A 355 11.74 5.52 6.22
C ILE A 355 12.54 6.47 7.11
N ALA A 356 12.21 7.76 7.09
CA ALA A 356 12.86 8.76 7.94
C ALA A 356 12.59 8.51 9.44
N MET A 357 11.36 8.13 9.81
CA MET A 357 11.01 7.72 11.19
C MET A 357 11.79 6.49 11.63
N TRP A 358 11.88 5.47 10.76
CA TRP A 358 12.64 4.26 11.05
C TRP A 358 14.14 4.57 11.21
N LYS A 359 14.71 5.44 10.38
CA LYS A 359 16.09 5.91 10.54
C LYS A 359 16.31 6.54 11.92
N GLN A 360 15.40 7.43 12.36
CA GLN A 360 15.46 8.00 13.72
C GLN A 360 15.40 6.90 14.79
N TYR A 361 14.51 5.92 14.61
CA TYR A 361 14.34 4.80 15.54
C TYR A 361 15.62 3.97 15.67
N LYS A 362 16.30 3.69 14.56
CA LYS A 362 17.60 2.99 14.56
C LYS A 362 18.69 3.77 15.31
N GLU A 363 18.67 5.08 15.27
CA GLU A 363 19.68 5.93 15.92
C GLU A 363 19.34 6.20 17.39
N LYS A 364 18.08 6.53 17.69
CA LYS A 364 17.61 6.97 19.03
C LYS A 364 16.16 6.48 19.26
N PRO A 365 15.95 5.23 19.64
CA PRO A 365 14.62 4.63 19.73
C PRO A 365 13.61 5.43 20.56
N GLU A 366 13.96 5.83 21.78
CA GLU A 366 13.04 6.56 22.67
C GLU A 366 12.64 7.92 22.10
N VAL A 367 13.59 8.66 21.52
CA VAL A 367 13.31 9.97 20.89
C VAL A 367 12.39 9.80 19.69
N ALA A 368 12.62 8.77 18.86
CA ALA A 368 11.78 8.49 17.72
C ALA A 368 10.34 8.10 18.13
N LEU A 369 10.18 7.33 19.19
CA LEU A 369 8.85 6.97 19.71
C LEU A 369 8.15 8.18 20.34
N ASP A 370 8.86 9.05 21.03
CA ASP A 370 8.29 10.30 21.55
C ASP A 370 7.84 11.23 20.41
N ASN A 371 8.62 11.34 19.34
CA ASN A 371 8.26 12.08 18.12
C ASN A 371 7.06 11.41 17.39
N TYR A 372 7.03 10.09 17.34
CA TYR A 372 5.92 9.32 16.77
C TYR A 372 4.62 9.58 17.52
N GLU A 373 4.63 9.58 18.86
CA GLU A 373 3.45 9.97 19.65
C GLU A 373 3.11 11.44 19.53
N ALA A 374 4.12 12.32 19.42
CA ALA A 374 3.91 13.76 19.33
C ALA A 374 3.08 14.12 18.09
N PHE A 375 3.40 13.57 16.91
CA PHE A 375 2.60 13.86 15.73
C PHE A 375 1.22 13.22 15.79
N MET A 376 1.07 11.99 16.30
CA MET A 376 -0.22 11.33 16.43
C MET A 376 -1.18 12.09 17.34
N LYS A 377 -0.67 12.70 18.44
CA LYS A 377 -1.47 13.54 19.34
C LYS A 377 -2.03 14.80 18.68
N LEU A 378 -1.41 15.27 17.59
CA LEU A 378 -1.92 16.42 16.86
C LEU A 378 -3.18 16.07 16.05
N GLY A 379 -3.36 14.82 15.64
CA GLY A 379 -4.41 14.49 14.69
C GLY A 379 -4.30 15.38 13.45
N TYR A 380 -5.41 15.99 13.03
CA TYR A 380 -5.42 16.97 11.94
C TYR A 380 -5.74 18.40 12.49
N THR A 381 -5.05 18.79 13.54
CA THR A 381 -5.16 20.17 14.11
C THR A 381 -4.14 21.14 13.51
N LYS A 382 -3.24 20.64 12.66
CA LYS A 382 -2.13 21.39 12.04
C LYS A 382 -1.99 21.01 10.57
N PRO A 383 -1.39 21.89 9.73
CA PRO A 383 -0.96 21.53 8.38
C PRO A 383 0.00 20.34 8.37
N ILE A 384 -0.03 19.54 7.30
CA ILE A 384 0.79 18.31 7.15
C ILE A 384 2.29 18.57 7.41
N PRO A 385 2.92 19.65 6.88
CA PRO A 385 4.34 19.90 7.17
C PRO A 385 4.64 20.13 8.66
N GLU A 386 3.72 20.72 9.42
CA GLU A 386 3.89 20.90 10.87
C GLU A 386 3.74 19.58 11.63
N ILE A 387 2.87 18.68 11.16
CA ILE A 387 2.68 17.33 11.70
C ILE A 387 3.95 16.51 11.48
N TYR A 388 4.52 16.51 10.26
CA TYR A 388 5.79 15.86 9.95
C TYR A 388 6.95 16.43 10.78
N LYS A 389 6.98 17.74 10.96
CA LYS A 389 7.96 18.39 11.85
C LYS A 389 7.82 17.93 13.31
N ALA A 390 6.60 17.71 13.80
CA ALA A 390 6.39 17.14 15.15
C ALA A 390 6.89 15.68 15.24
N ALA A 391 6.85 14.95 14.15
CA ALA A 391 7.48 13.63 14.01
C ALA A 391 9.02 13.70 13.92
N GLY A 392 9.62 14.90 13.92
CA GLY A 392 11.06 15.10 13.78
C GLY A 392 11.60 14.82 12.38
N ILE A 393 10.74 14.85 11.36
CA ILE A 393 11.07 14.60 9.96
C ILE A 393 10.63 15.77 9.08
N GLU A 394 11.13 15.81 7.85
CA GLU A 394 10.76 16.81 6.87
C GLU A 394 9.66 16.26 5.92
N PHE A 395 8.73 17.14 5.54
CA PHE A 395 7.78 16.88 4.46
C PHE A 395 8.38 17.37 3.15
N SER A 396 9.13 16.53 2.45
CA SER A 396 9.92 16.90 1.28
C SER A 396 9.82 15.83 0.18
N PHE A 397 9.91 16.30 -1.07
CA PHE A 397 9.79 15.48 -2.30
C PHE A 397 11.00 15.65 -3.21
N SER A 398 12.06 16.25 -2.71
CA SER A 398 13.26 16.51 -3.49
C SER A 398 14.08 15.25 -3.74
N GLU A 399 14.84 15.26 -4.83
CA GLU A 399 15.79 14.16 -5.15
C GLU A 399 16.83 13.95 -4.04
N GLU A 400 17.22 15.02 -3.36
CA GLU A 400 18.17 14.95 -2.24
C GLU A 400 17.58 14.28 -1.01
N TYR A 401 16.28 14.46 -0.78
CA TYR A 401 15.57 13.83 0.34
C TYR A 401 15.34 12.33 0.12
N VAL A 402 15.00 11.92 -1.10
CA VAL A 402 14.76 10.51 -1.51
C VAL A 402 16.08 9.76 -1.63
#